data_dd0c53ae0b085a5d3797780f1a6bdcf0
#
_entry.id   dd0c53ae0b085a5d3797780f1a6bdcf0
#
_cell.length_a   1.000
_cell.length_b   1.000
_cell.length_c   1.000
_cell.angle_alpha   90.00
_cell.angle_beta   90.00
_cell.angle_gamma   90.00
#
_symmetry.space_group_name_H-M   'P 1'
#
loop_
_entity.id
_entity.type
_entity.pdbx_description
1 polymer ?
#
loop_
_entity_poly.entity_id
_entity_poly.type
_entity_poly.pdbx_seq_one_letter_code
_entity_poly.pdbx_strand_id
1 'polypeptide(L)'
;MPASPGAGSGRVAMSTNKVIEYNSTETDAILIKSETISDDINAMSLSKGELTVKGGMTSHAAVIARGMGIPCIVGARNVVFKEKEKILILDDGNVISEGDEITIDGSTGAIYLEKVKLRPPETTTTFSTLLQWAGEFCDIQIRANADTV
;
A
#
# COMPACT_ATOMS: atom_id res chain seq x y z
N MET A 1 -9.84 -4.68 -6.80
CA MET A 1 -9.93 -5.87 -5.92
C MET A 1 -8.90 -5.74 -4.80
N PRO A 2 -9.27 -6.00 -3.53
CA PRO A 2 -8.33 -6.05 -2.42
C PRO A 2 -7.25 -7.10 -2.69
N ALA A 3 -5.97 -6.74 -2.55
CA ALA A 3 -4.85 -7.62 -2.89
C ALA A 3 -3.85 -7.81 -1.75
N SER A 4 -3.60 -6.78 -0.96
CA SER A 4 -2.79 -6.84 0.25
C SER A 4 -3.50 -6.04 1.35
N PRO A 5 -3.72 -6.63 2.53
CA PRO A 5 -4.51 -6.01 3.59
C PRO A 5 -3.82 -4.80 4.22
N GLY A 6 -4.62 -4.00 4.93
CA GLY A 6 -4.17 -2.79 5.61
C GLY A 6 -4.72 -1.54 4.97
N ALA A 7 -4.45 -0.39 5.58
CA ALA A 7 -4.84 0.91 5.06
C ALA A 7 -3.61 1.82 4.95
N GLY A 8 -3.56 2.62 3.88
CA GLY A 8 -2.49 3.59 3.65
C GLY A 8 -3.07 4.92 3.22
N SER A 9 -2.55 6.00 3.80
CA SER A 9 -2.90 7.38 3.44
C SER A 9 -1.67 8.10 2.90
N GLY A 10 -1.86 8.95 1.90
CA GLY A 10 -0.78 9.75 1.34
C GLY A 10 -1.21 10.55 0.11
N ARG A 11 -0.25 11.25 -0.46
CA ARG A 11 -0.43 11.98 -1.71
C ARG A 11 -0.30 11.05 -2.91
N VAL A 12 -1.17 11.23 -3.86
CA VAL A 12 -1.19 10.47 -5.12
C VAL A 12 0.07 10.75 -5.91
N ALA A 13 0.80 9.69 -6.21
CA ALA A 13 1.93 9.69 -7.13
C ALA A 13 1.62 8.76 -8.30
N MET A 14 1.67 9.26 -9.53
CA MET A 14 1.36 8.47 -10.72
C MET A 14 2.62 8.07 -11.51
N SER A 15 3.78 8.23 -10.88
CA SER A 15 5.06 7.78 -11.42
C SER A 15 6.03 7.41 -10.30
N THR A 16 6.98 6.53 -10.61
CA THR A 16 8.10 6.15 -9.72
C THR A 16 8.89 7.36 -9.24
N ASN A 17 9.21 8.28 -10.16
CA ASN A 17 9.95 9.50 -9.83
C ASN A 17 9.19 10.39 -8.84
N LYS A 18 7.85 10.46 -8.94
CA LYS A 18 7.03 11.25 -8.03
C LYS A 18 6.99 10.67 -6.62
N VAL A 19 7.01 9.35 -6.48
CA VAL A 19 7.15 8.70 -5.17
C VAL A 19 8.50 9.04 -4.54
N ILE A 20 9.58 8.95 -5.30
CA ILE A 20 10.93 9.29 -4.83
C ILE A 20 11.01 10.76 -4.41
N GLU A 21 10.41 11.68 -5.18
CA GLU A 21 10.32 13.11 -4.85
C GLU A 21 9.59 13.31 -3.50
N TYR A 22 8.42 12.68 -3.31
CA TYR A 22 7.67 12.77 -2.06
C TYR A 22 8.45 12.17 -0.89
N ASN A 23 9.12 11.04 -1.08
CA ASN A 23 9.93 10.44 -0.03
C ASN A 23 11.09 11.37 0.40
N SER A 24 11.71 12.11 -0.53
CA SER A 24 12.77 13.07 -0.22
C SER A 24 12.30 14.26 0.63
N THR A 25 10.99 14.53 0.63
CA THR A 25 10.35 15.60 1.43
C THR A 25 9.55 15.03 2.62
N GLU A 26 9.79 13.79 3.00
CA GLU A 26 9.08 13.08 4.07
C GLU A 26 7.54 13.10 3.88
N THR A 27 7.10 13.13 2.64
CA THR A 27 5.68 13.11 2.29
C THR A 27 5.25 11.68 1.97
N ASP A 28 4.24 11.19 2.69
CA ASP A 28 3.65 9.88 2.41
C ASP A 28 3.02 9.84 1.02
N ALA A 29 3.29 8.78 0.25
CA ALA A 29 2.79 8.60 -1.10
C ALA A 29 1.89 7.38 -1.24
N ILE A 30 0.85 7.51 -2.09
CA ILE A 30 0.09 6.38 -2.64
C ILE A 30 0.42 6.28 -4.13
N LEU A 31 1.00 5.15 -4.52
CA LEU A 31 1.36 4.90 -5.92
C LEU A 31 0.13 4.45 -6.72
N ILE A 32 -0.19 5.15 -7.80
CA ILE A 32 -1.25 4.77 -8.75
C ILE A 32 -0.64 4.53 -10.12
N LYS A 33 -0.86 3.34 -10.66
CA LYS A 33 -0.36 2.96 -12.01
C LYS A 33 -1.39 2.18 -12.81
N SER A 34 -1.20 2.11 -14.10
CA SER A 34 -1.98 1.19 -14.94
C SER A 34 -1.70 -0.26 -14.54
N GLU A 35 -0.44 -0.61 -14.45
CA GLU A 35 0.10 -1.89 -13.95
C GLU A 35 1.51 -1.65 -13.42
N THR A 36 1.96 -2.49 -12.52
CA THR A 36 3.29 -2.41 -11.90
C THR A 36 4.25 -3.35 -12.59
N ILE A 37 5.43 -2.85 -12.89
CA ILE A 37 6.55 -3.59 -13.47
C ILE A 37 7.69 -3.71 -12.46
N SER A 38 8.70 -4.54 -12.76
CA SER A 38 9.83 -4.79 -11.85
C SER A 38 10.58 -3.51 -11.45
N ASP A 39 10.65 -2.52 -12.31
CA ASP A 39 11.34 -1.24 -12.06
C ASP A 39 10.59 -0.37 -11.02
N ASP A 40 9.32 -0.67 -10.76
CA ASP A 40 8.50 0.07 -9.79
C ASP A 40 8.68 -0.43 -8.34
N ILE A 41 9.38 -1.55 -8.13
CA ILE A 41 9.51 -2.19 -6.80
C ILE A 41 10.07 -1.22 -5.77
N ASN A 42 11.07 -0.42 -6.15
CA ASN A 42 11.66 0.59 -5.26
C ASN A 42 10.61 1.66 -4.87
N ALA A 43 9.82 2.14 -5.81
CA ALA A 43 8.75 3.10 -5.51
C ALA A 43 7.66 2.49 -4.63
N MET A 44 7.31 1.22 -4.85
CA MET A 44 6.38 0.50 -3.98
C MET A 44 6.87 0.48 -2.54
N SER A 45 8.14 0.14 -2.31
CA SER A 45 8.72 0.07 -0.96
C SER A 45 8.74 1.41 -0.21
N LEU A 46 8.77 2.52 -0.95
CA LEU A 46 8.73 3.88 -0.41
C LEU A 46 7.31 4.43 -0.25
N SER A 47 6.30 3.74 -0.80
CA SER A 47 4.90 4.17 -0.75
C SER A 47 4.16 3.59 0.46
N LYS A 48 3.11 4.27 0.90
CA LYS A 48 2.19 3.80 1.97
C LYS A 48 1.07 2.93 1.43
N GLY A 49 0.97 2.78 0.12
CA GLY A 49 -0.02 1.92 -0.53
C GLY A 49 0.06 2.01 -2.04
N GLU A 50 -0.55 1.05 -2.70
CA GLU A 50 -0.57 0.95 -4.16
C GLU A 50 -1.95 0.67 -4.71
N LEU A 51 -2.29 1.31 -5.82
CA LEU A 51 -3.49 1.06 -6.62
C LEU A 51 -3.10 0.79 -8.07
N THR A 52 -3.50 -0.34 -8.61
CA THR A 52 -3.36 -0.60 -10.05
C THR A 52 -4.71 -0.77 -10.73
N VAL A 53 -4.82 -0.22 -11.94
CA VAL A 53 -6.05 -0.33 -12.74
C VAL A 53 -6.16 -1.71 -13.38
N LYS A 54 -5.06 -2.26 -13.84
CA LYS A 54 -4.95 -3.61 -14.38
C LYS A 54 -4.38 -4.58 -13.35
N GLY A 55 -4.49 -5.86 -13.65
CA GLY A 55 -3.96 -6.94 -12.84
C GLY A 55 -5.02 -7.65 -12.00
N GLY A 56 -4.59 -8.66 -11.29
CA GLY A 56 -5.42 -9.49 -10.41
C GLY A 56 -4.62 -9.95 -9.19
N MET A 57 -5.19 -10.85 -8.40
CA MET A 57 -4.58 -11.36 -7.16
C MET A 57 -3.23 -12.06 -7.35
N THR A 58 -2.92 -12.48 -8.56
CA THR A 58 -1.64 -13.11 -8.95
C THR A 58 -0.75 -12.16 -9.74
N SER A 59 -1.14 -10.89 -9.91
CA SER A 59 -0.31 -9.89 -10.58
C SER A 59 0.97 -9.61 -9.80
N HIS A 60 1.95 -9.07 -10.49
CA HIS A 60 3.24 -8.69 -9.91
C HIS A 60 3.06 -7.73 -8.72
N ALA A 61 2.23 -6.68 -8.90
CA ALA A 61 1.85 -5.75 -7.83
C ALA A 61 1.31 -6.46 -6.58
N ALA A 62 0.33 -7.37 -6.76
CA ALA A 62 -0.31 -8.06 -5.64
C ALA A 62 0.65 -8.97 -4.86
N VAL A 63 1.56 -9.66 -5.56
CA VAL A 63 2.53 -10.57 -4.94
C VAL A 63 3.57 -9.78 -4.15
N ILE A 64 4.12 -8.73 -4.75
CA ILE A 64 5.14 -7.89 -4.12
C ILE A 64 4.56 -7.13 -2.94
N ALA A 65 3.38 -6.50 -3.09
CA ALA A 65 2.74 -5.75 -2.02
C ALA A 65 2.49 -6.63 -0.78
N ARG A 66 2.03 -7.88 -0.97
CA ARG A 66 1.89 -8.85 0.14
C ARG A 66 3.22 -9.19 0.80
N GLY A 67 4.27 -9.41 0.00
CA GLY A 67 5.61 -9.68 0.50
C GLY A 67 6.18 -8.54 1.35
N MET A 68 5.84 -7.30 0.99
CA MET A 68 6.28 -6.08 1.68
C MET A 68 5.32 -5.62 2.79
N GLY A 69 4.12 -6.21 2.90
CA GLY A 69 3.09 -5.76 3.84
C GLY A 69 2.50 -4.39 3.49
N ILE A 70 2.52 -4.00 2.21
CA ILE A 70 2.00 -2.72 1.73
C ILE A 70 0.54 -2.89 1.33
N PRO A 71 -0.41 -2.04 1.81
CA PRO A 71 -1.79 -2.04 1.37
C PRO A 71 -1.89 -1.91 -0.15
N CYS A 72 -2.64 -2.81 -0.80
CA CYS A 72 -2.71 -2.83 -2.25
C CYS A 72 -4.10 -3.17 -2.78
N ILE A 73 -4.53 -2.40 -3.77
CA ILE A 73 -5.73 -2.62 -4.57
C ILE A 73 -5.30 -2.86 -6.01
N VAL A 74 -5.66 -4.00 -6.57
CA VAL A 74 -5.34 -4.33 -7.98
C VAL A 74 -6.60 -4.48 -8.82
N GLY A 75 -6.47 -4.24 -10.12
CA GLY A 75 -7.56 -4.42 -11.06
C GLY A 75 -8.78 -3.57 -10.68
N ALA A 76 -8.56 -2.30 -10.43
CA ALA A 76 -9.64 -1.34 -10.17
C ALA A 76 -10.54 -1.26 -11.40
N ARG A 77 -11.74 -1.85 -11.29
CA ARG A 77 -12.71 -1.88 -12.38
C ARG A 77 -13.52 -0.59 -12.38
N ASN A 78 -14.05 -0.23 -13.55
CA ASN A 78 -14.89 0.95 -13.73
C ASN A 78 -14.18 2.28 -13.42
N VAL A 79 -12.85 2.32 -13.56
CA VAL A 79 -12.06 3.56 -13.47
C VAL A 79 -11.36 3.82 -14.80
N VAL A 80 -11.17 5.09 -15.12
CA VAL A 80 -10.43 5.52 -16.32
C VAL A 80 -9.14 6.20 -15.88
N PHE A 81 -8.01 5.55 -16.14
CA PHE A 81 -6.71 6.10 -15.85
C PHE A 81 -6.13 6.80 -17.09
N LYS A 82 -5.94 8.10 -16.99
CA LYS A 82 -5.35 8.93 -18.03
C LYS A 82 -3.93 9.33 -17.61
N GLU A 83 -2.99 8.46 -17.91
CA GLU A 83 -1.60 8.58 -17.45
C GLU A 83 -0.94 9.89 -17.88
N LYS A 84 -1.18 10.34 -19.13
CA LYS A 84 -0.61 11.60 -19.63
C LYS A 84 -1.17 12.84 -18.94
N GLU A 85 -2.44 12.80 -18.58
CA GLU A 85 -3.14 13.87 -17.87
C GLU A 85 -2.93 13.79 -16.35
N LYS A 86 -2.34 12.67 -15.88
CA LYS A 86 -2.12 12.36 -14.47
C LYS A 86 -3.39 12.46 -13.65
N ILE A 87 -4.44 11.79 -14.12
CA ILE A 87 -5.73 11.71 -13.44
C ILE A 87 -6.29 10.29 -13.49
N LEU A 88 -7.04 9.94 -12.44
CA LEU A 88 -7.86 8.75 -12.34
C LEU A 88 -9.32 9.18 -12.15
N ILE A 89 -10.19 8.77 -13.05
CA ILE A 89 -11.63 9.05 -12.99
C ILE A 89 -12.30 7.80 -12.41
N LEU A 90 -13.03 7.95 -11.32
CA LEU A 90 -13.79 6.89 -10.67
C LEU A 90 -15.16 6.70 -11.34
N ASP A 91 -15.83 5.58 -11.05
CA ASP A 91 -17.15 5.24 -11.59
C ASP A 91 -18.28 6.18 -11.17
N ASP A 92 -18.13 6.84 -10.04
CA ASP A 92 -19.06 7.87 -9.54
C ASP A 92 -18.83 9.26 -10.15
N GLY A 93 -17.84 9.38 -11.06
CA GLY A 93 -17.46 10.63 -11.72
C GLY A 93 -16.45 11.49 -10.95
N ASN A 94 -16.05 11.08 -9.75
CA ASN A 94 -14.98 11.77 -9.02
C ASN A 94 -13.64 11.62 -9.74
N VAL A 95 -12.81 12.66 -9.68
CA VAL A 95 -11.49 12.70 -10.31
C VAL A 95 -10.43 12.81 -9.23
N ILE A 96 -9.45 11.93 -9.30
CA ILE A 96 -8.25 11.95 -8.47
C ILE A 96 -7.09 12.40 -9.34
N SER A 97 -6.40 13.45 -8.93
CA SER A 97 -5.24 14.02 -9.63
C SER A 97 -3.94 13.68 -8.90
N GLU A 98 -2.82 13.70 -9.61
CA GLU A 98 -1.50 13.62 -8.96
C GLU A 98 -1.35 14.74 -7.93
N GLY A 99 -0.99 14.39 -6.71
CA GLY A 99 -0.85 15.35 -5.60
C GLY A 99 -2.05 15.41 -4.65
N ASP A 100 -3.21 14.90 -5.02
CA ASP A 100 -4.37 14.81 -4.11
C ASP A 100 -4.06 13.91 -2.92
N GLU A 101 -4.65 14.17 -1.77
CA GLU A 101 -4.56 13.31 -0.60
C GLU A 101 -5.67 12.28 -0.61
N ILE A 102 -5.31 11.01 -0.55
CA ILE A 102 -6.27 9.90 -0.50
C ILE A 102 -5.88 8.88 0.57
N THR A 103 -6.84 8.05 0.92
CA THR A 103 -6.61 6.84 1.72
C THR A 103 -7.13 5.63 0.96
N ILE A 104 -6.36 4.56 0.91
CA ILE A 104 -6.79 3.28 0.36
C ILE A 104 -6.89 2.22 1.45
N ASP A 105 -7.90 1.36 1.35
CA ASP A 105 -8.05 0.17 2.19
C ASP A 105 -7.84 -1.09 1.35
N GLY A 106 -6.69 -1.69 1.49
CA GLY A 106 -6.32 -2.91 0.80
C GLY A 106 -7.03 -4.17 1.30
N SER A 107 -7.77 -4.08 2.42
CA SER A 107 -8.60 -5.18 2.94
C SER A 107 -9.97 -5.22 2.28
N THR A 108 -10.59 -4.06 2.06
CA THR A 108 -11.93 -3.92 1.47
C THR A 108 -11.90 -3.55 0.00
N GLY A 109 -10.83 -2.89 -0.44
CA GLY A 109 -10.70 -2.30 -1.78
C GLY A 109 -11.34 -0.91 -1.90
N ALA A 110 -11.64 -0.26 -0.78
CA ALA A 110 -12.21 1.08 -0.75
C ALA A 110 -11.14 2.17 -0.97
N ILE A 111 -11.56 3.27 -1.58
CA ILE A 111 -10.76 4.47 -1.78
C ILE A 111 -11.51 5.63 -1.13
N TYR A 112 -10.85 6.37 -0.27
CA TYR A 112 -11.37 7.57 0.37
C TYR A 112 -10.66 8.79 -0.20
N LEU A 113 -11.42 9.80 -0.63
CA LEU A 113 -10.90 11.02 -1.26
C LEU A 113 -10.43 12.05 -0.23
N GLU A 114 -9.87 11.56 0.86
CA GLU A 114 -9.35 12.35 1.97
C GLU A 114 -8.30 11.56 2.75
N LYS A 115 -7.50 12.26 3.55
CA LYS A 115 -6.58 11.64 4.50
C LYS A 115 -7.35 11.19 5.74
N VAL A 116 -7.60 9.89 5.87
CA VAL A 116 -8.24 9.30 7.05
C VAL A 116 -7.19 9.04 8.13
N LYS A 117 -7.54 9.32 9.38
CA LYS A 117 -6.66 8.99 10.51
C LYS A 117 -6.60 7.48 10.70
N LEU A 118 -5.46 6.90 10.40
CA LEU A 118 -5.20 5.47 10.57
C LEU A 118 -4.89 5.15 12.04
N ARG A 119 -5.30 3.96 12.47
CA ARG A 119 -4.89 3.37 13.75
C ARG A 119 -3.83 2.30 13.48
N PRO A 120 -2.77 2.21 14.29
CA PRO A 120 -1.85 1.09 14.19
C PRO A 120 -2.63 -0.21 14.47
N PRO A 121 -2.19 -1.35 13.89
CA PRO A 121 -2.80 -2.64 14.19
C PRO A 121 -2.68 -2.92 15.69
N GLU A 122 -3.82 -3.22 16.33
CA GLU A 122 -3.82 -3.61 17.74
C GLU A 122 -3.45 -5.10 17.82
N THR A 123 -2.43 -5.38 18.63
CA THR A 123 -2.10 -6.76 18.99
C THR A 123 -3.22 -7.30 19.87
N THR A 124 -4.00 -8.23 19.36
CA THR A 124 -5.08 -8.83 20.14
C THR A 124 -4.52 -9.59 21.33
N THR A 125 -5.25 -9.59 22.46
CA THR A 125 -4.87 -10.38 23.66
C THR A 125 -4.66 -11.85 23.33
N THR A 126 -5.46 -12.40 22.41
CA THR A 126 -5.32 -13.78 21.90
C THR A 126 -3.97 -14.01 21.22
N PHE A 127 -3.51 -13.06 20.40
CA PHE A 127 -2.22 -13.16 19.75
C PHE A 127 -1.06 -13.07 20.75
N SER A 128 -1.15 -12.16 21.71
CA SER A 128 -0.16 -12.05 22.80
C SER A 128 -0.11 -13.32 23.63
N THR A 129 -1.25 -13.94 23.95
CA THR A 129 -1.33 -15.20 24.67
C THR A 129 -0.70 -16.33 23.87
N LEU A 130 -0.96 -16.38 22.55
CA LEU A 130 -0.34 -17.40 21.67
C LEU A 130 1.18 -17.25 21.62
N LEU A 131 1.70 -16.04 21.53
CA LEU A 131 3.14 -15.76 21.56
C LEU A 131 3.75 -16.16 22.91
N GLN A 132 3.06 -15.88 24.01
CA GLN A 132 3.50 -16.32 25.33
C GLN A 132 3.62 -17.85 25.41
N TRP A 133 2.58 -18.58 25.02
CA TRP A 133 2.59 -20.03 24.97
C TRP A 133 3.71 -20.57 24.06
N ALA A 134 3.87 -19.98 22.87
CA ALA A 134 4.96 -20.37 21.99
C ALA A 134 6.33 -20.20 22.66
N GLY A 135 6.53 -19.13 23.42
CA GLY A 135 7.76 -18.88 24.19
C GLY A 135 8.00 -19.90 25.32
N GLU A 136 6.93 -20.39 25.94
CA GLU A 136 7.02 -21.40 27.02
C GLU A 136 7.44 -22.79 26.49
N PHE A 137 7.12 -23.11 25.23
CA PHE A 137 7.43 -24.38 24.58
C PHE A 137 8.63 -24.32 23.62
N CYS A 138 9.22 -23.16 23.41
CA CYS A 138 10.28 -22.97 22.43
C CYS A 138 11.65 -22.91 23.09
N ASP A 139 12.48 -23.92 22.85
CA ASP A 139 13.89 -23.94 23.28
C ASP A 139 14.83 -23.19 22.31
N ILE A 140 14.30 -22.66 21.21
CA ILE A 140 15.07 -21.96 20.18
C ILE A 140 15.16 -20.47 20.52
N GLN A 141 16.36 -19.95 20.67
CA GLN A 141 16.60 -18.52 20.82
C GLN A 141 16.72 -17.87 19.44
N ILE A 142 15.85 -16.88 19.19
CA ILE A 142 15.96 -16.00 18.01
C ILE A 142 16.90 -14.86 18.39
N ARG A 143 17.99 -14.70 17.63
CA ARG A 143 18.92 -13.56 17.75
C ARG A 143 18.85 -12.75 16.47
N ALA A 144 18.70 -11.43 16.61
CA ALA A 144 18.78 -10.49 15.50
C ALA A 144 20.00 -9.57 15.70
N ASN A 145 20.70 -9.28 14.61
CA ASN A 145 21.69 -8.22 14.63
C ASN A 145 20.93 -6.88 14.46
N ALA A 146 21.14 -5.97 15.40
CA ALA A 146 20.64 -4.60 15.30
C ALA A 146 21.87 -3.67 15.23
N ASP A 147 22.08 -3.05 14.07
CA ASP A 147 23.24 -2.17 13.83
C ASP A 147 22.97 -0.72 14.22
N THR A 148 21.75 -0.39 14.63
CA THR A 148 21.37 0.96 15.10
C THR A 148 20.56 0.89 16.39
N VAL A 149 20.90 1.78 17.31
CA VAL A 149 20.17 2.03 18.57
C VAL A 149 19.14 3.13 18.34
#